data_9018cd0dba2eb82c52b49afa8fa79cee
#
_entry.id   9018cd0dba2eb82c52b49afa8fa79cee
#
_cell.length_a   1.000
_cell.length_b   1.000
_cell.length_c   1.000
_cell.angle_alpha   90.00
_cell.angle_beta   90.00
_cell.angle_gamma   90.00
#
_symmetry.space_group_name_H-M   'P 1'
#
loop_
_entity.id
_entity.type
_entity.pdbx_description
1 polymer ?
#
loop_
_entity_poly.entity_id
_entity_poly.type
_entity_poly.pdbx_seq_one_letter_code
_entity_poly.pdbx_strand_id
1 'polypeptide(L)'
;AALIGPNGVGKSTFLKTALGDLPPLSGEVKIGASVKIGYFAQAHELLNPNNSIIDEITRVKPMLPAEARNFLGSFLFSGDDVFRPIETLSGGERGRVALAKLALSGANLLLLDEPSNHLDIDSQEILQNVLAGFGGTILLVSHDRYLIDALATQIWAASPGKLEVFEGT
;
A
#
# COMPACT_ATOMS: atom_id res chain seq x y z
N ALA A 1 11.59 -2.98 5.59
CA ALA A 1 12.49 -3.73 4.71
C ALA A 1 12.04 -3.61 3.26
N ALA A 2 12.98 -3.66 2.30
CA ALA A 2 12.67 -3.76 0.88
C ALA A 2 13.09 -5.13 0.33
N LEU A 3 12.14 -5.84 -0.31
CA LEU A 3 12.38 -7.10 -0.99
C LEU A 3 12.64 -6.83 -2.47
N ILE A 4 13.87 -7.04 -2.91
CA ILE A 4 14.33 -6.82 -4.27
C ILE A 4 14.74 -8.13 -4.94
N GLY A 5 14.81 -8.12 -6.26
CA GLY A 5 15.23 -9.27 -7.05
C GLY A 5 14.63 -9.27 -8.46
N PRO A 6 15.10 -10.13 -9.36
CA PRO A 6 14.62 -10.17 -10.73
C PRO A 6 13.13 -10.50 -10.82
N ASN A 7 12.53 -10.15 -11.97
CA ASN A 7 11.15 -10.53 -12.24
C ASN A 7 11.01 -12.05 -12.28
N GLY A 8 9.91 -12.57 -11.74
CA GLY A 8 9.65 -14.01 -11.69
C GLY A 8 10.34 -14.78 -10.56
N VAL A 9 11.15 -14.12 -9.72
CA VAL A 9 11.83 -14.81 -8.58
C VAL A 9 10.89 -15.18 -7.45
N GLY A 10 9.64 -14.69 -7.45
CA GLY A 10 8.62 -15.04 -6.47
C GLY A 10 8.33 -13.96 -5.42
N LYS A 11 8.69 -12.69 -5.63
CA LYS A 11 8.45 -11.60 -4.67
C LYS A 11 6.96 -11.45 -4.30
N SER A 12 6.08 -11.34 -5.30
CA SER A 12 4.63 -11.27 -5.07
C SER A 12 4.07 -12.56 -4.47
N THR A 13 4.61 -13.71 -4.85
CA THR A 13 4.26 -15.02 -4.25
C THR A 13 4.61 -15.02 -2.77
N PHE A 14 5.78 -14.50 -2.40
CA PHE A 14 6.20 -14.37 -1.01
C PHE A 14 5.21 -13.50 -0.21
N LEU A 15 4.81 -12.34 -0.74
CA LEU A 15 3.82 -11.49 -0.07
C LEU A 15 2.45 -12.18 0.07
N LYS A 16 1.97 -12.86 -0.98
CA LYS A 16 0.70 -13.61 -0.95
C LYS A 16 0.75 -14.79 0.04
N THR A 17 1.91 -15.44 0.16
CA THR A 17 2.10 -16.49 1.18
C THR A 17 2.10 -15.90 2.59
N ALA A 18 2.73 -14.74 2.79
CA ALA A 18 2.69 -14.03 4.06
C ALA A 18 1.26 -13.56 4.44
N LEU A 19 0.44 -13.23 3.46
CA LEU A 19 -0.99 -12.90 3.66
C LEU A 19 -1.86 -14.12 4.00
N GLY A 20 -1.39 -15.33 3.68
CA GLY A 20 -2.19 -16.56 3.78
C GLY A 20 -3.01 -16.89 2.55
N ASP A 21 -2.88 -16.12 1.45
CA ASP A 21 -3.55 -16.35 0.17
C ASP A 21 -3.00 -17.59 -0.56
N LEU A 22 -1.74 -17.92 -0.28
CA LEU A 22 -1.05 -19.08 -0.83
C LEU A 22 -0.45 -19.92 0.30
N PRO A 23 -0.50 -21.26 0.21
CA PRO A 23 0.18 -22.11 1.17
C PRO A 23 1.72 -22.01 1.00
N PRO A 24 2.51 -22.07 2.08
CA PRO A 24 3.95 -22.16 1.97
C PRO A 24 4.37 -23.50 1.35
N LEU A 25 5.47 -23.53 0.59
CA LEU A 25 6.03 -24.76 0.02
C LEU A 25 6.52 -25.71 1.11
N SER A 26 6.98 -25.19 2.23
CA SER A 26 7.40 -25.94 3.42
C SER A 26 7.36 -25.03 4.65
N GLY A 27 7.30 -25.60 5.83
CA GLY A 27 7.21 -24.84 7.09
C GLY A 27 5.81 -24.26 7.31
N GLU A 28 5.75 -23.17 8.09
CA GLU A 28 4.51 -22.49 8.44
C GLU A 28 4.71 -20.98 8.49
N VAL A 29 3.63 -20.24 8.21
CA VAL A 29 3.56 -18.78 8.40
C VAL A 29 2.70 -18.51 9.62
N LYS A 30 3.26 -17.79 10.59
CA LYS A 30 2.54 -17.37 11.81
C LYS A 30 2.43 -15.86 11.86
N ILE A 31 1.21 -15.38 11.84
CA ILE A 31 0.91 -13.95 12.06
C ILE A 31 0.63 -13.76 13.55
N GLY A 32 1.32 -12.82 14.17
CA GLY A 32 1.07 -12.48 15.57
C GLY A 32 -0.34 -11.94 15.79
N ALA A 33 -0.98 -12.24 16.92
CA ALA A 33 -2.37 -11.89 17.21
C ALA A 33 -2.68 -10.37 17.14
N SER A 34 -1.68 -9.51 17.37
CA SER A 34 -1.81 -8.05 17.32
C SER A 34 -1.46 -7.45 15.95
N VAL A 35 -1.02 -8.26 15.00
CA VAL A 35 -0.64 -7.79 13.66
C VAL A 35 -1.89 -7.54 12.84
N LYS A 36 -2.00 -6.30 12.35
CA LYS A 36 -3.03 -5.87 11.40
C LYS A 36 -2.34 -5.54 10.09
N ILE A 37 -2.56 -6.39 9.09
CA ILE A 37 -1.90 -6.25 7.79
C ILE A 37 -2.72 -5.31 6.91
N GLY A 38 -2.06 -4.32 6.31
CA GLY A 38 -2.54 -3.55 5.18
C GLY A 38 -1.80 -4.03 3.92
N TYR A 39 -2.52 -4.48 2.91
CA TYR A 39 -1.94 -4.93 1.65
C TYR A 39 -2.24 -3.93 0.54
N PHE A 40 -1.21 -3.53 -0.19
CA PHE A 40 -1.33 -2.63 -1.33
C PHE A 40 -0.58 -3.25 -2.53
N ALA A 41 -1.32 -3.96 -3.37
CA ALA A 41 -0.83 -4.40 -4.67
C ALA A 41 -1.55 -3.60 -5.76
N GLN A 42 -2.66 -4.06 -6.26
CA GLN A 42 -3.53 -3.34 -7.18
C GLN A 42 -4.69 -2.70 -6.39
N ALA A 43 -4.34 -1.81 -5.46
CA ALA A 43 -5.28 -1.29 -4.46
C ALA A 43 -6.54 -0.64 -5.04
N HIS A 44 -6.48 -0.17 -6.29
CA HIS A 44 -7.65 0.34 -7.00
C HIS A 44 -8.68 -0.74 -7.36
N GLU A 45 -8.32 -2.03 -7.38
CA GLU A 45 -9.27 -3.14 -7.59
C GLU A 45 -10.17 -3.39 -6.38
N LEU A 46 -9.77 -2.89 -5.20
CA LEU A 46 -10.53 -3.04 -3.96
C LEU A 46 -11.51 -1.89 -3.69
N LEU A 47 -11.62 -0.95 -4.62
CA LEU A 47 -12.56 0.17 -4.51
C LEU A 47 -13.91 -0.22 -5.10
N ASN A 48 -15.01 0.13 -4.42
CA ASN A 48 -16.34 -0.07 -4.97
C ASN A 48 -16.64 1.01 -6.03
N PRO A 49 -16.83 0.66 -7.30
CA PRO A 49 -17.02 1.64 -8.37
C PRO A 49 -18.25 2.55 -8.16
N ASN A 50 -19.29 2.03 -7.48
CA ASN A 50 -20.55 2.75 -7.26
C ASN A 50 -20.51 3.70 -6.07
N ASN A 51 -19.49 3.64 -5.21
CA ASN A 51 -19.39 4.56 -4.08
C ASN A 51 -18.79 5.90 -4.53
N SER A 52 -19.14 6.97 -3.81
CA SER A 52 -18.38 8.21 -3.89
C SER A 52 -17.04 8.07 -3.14
N ILE A 53 -16.07 8.96 -3.41
CA ILE A 53 -14.79 8.99 -2.71
C ILE A 53 -15.00 9.08 -1.20
N ILE A 54 -15.87 10.00 -0.76
CA ILE A 54 -16.14 10.20 0.67
C ILE A 54 -16.81 8.98 1.32
N ASP A 55 -17.70 8.30 0.61
CA ASP A 55 -18.34 7.07 1.11
C ASP A 55 -17.32 5.95 1.28
N GLU A 56 -16.38 5.82 0.33
CA GLU A 56 -15.32 4.81 0.38
C GLU A 56 -14.43 4.99 1.61
N ILE A 57 -14.16 6.24 2.01
CA ILE A 57 -13.32 6.56 3.15
C ILE A 57 -14.08 6.41 4.47
N THR A 58 -15.32 6.92 4.55
CA THR A 58 -16.10 6.87 5.78
C THR A 58 -16.56 5.47 6.16
N ARG A 59 -16.59 4.53 5.20
CA ARG A 59 -16.79 3.10 5.48
C ARG A 59 -15.60 2.45 6.18
N VAL A 60 -14.38 2.90 5.93
CA VAL A 60 -13.18 2.39 6.62
C VAL A 60 -13.14 2.93 8.05
N LYS A 61 -13.36 4.23 8.19
CA LYS A 61 -13.38 4.91 9.48
C LYS A 61 -14.52 5.92 9.51
N PRO A 62 -15.57 5.68 10.29
CA PRO A 62 -16.64 6.66 10.48
C PRO A 62 -16.08 7.98 10.98
N MET A 63 -16.44 9.07 10.31
CA MET A 63 -16.03 10.43 10.65
C MET A 63 -17.05 11.44 10.12
N LEU A 64 -17.02 12.66 10.66
CA LEU A 64 -17.90 13.72 10.19
C LEU A 64 -17.53 14.14 8.75
N PRO A 65 -18.51 14.61 7.95
CA PRO A 65 -18.24 15.02 6.57
C PRO A 65 -17.14 16.08 6.43
N ALA A 66 -17.05 17.02 7.37
CA ALA A 66 -16.00 18.03 7.38
C ALA A 66 -14.60 17.43 7.63
N GLU A 67 -14.50 16.45 8.53
CA GLU A 67 -13.27 15.73 8.81
C GLU A 67 -12.82 14.92 7.59
N ALA A 68 -13.77 14.20 6.95
CA ALA A 68 -13.50 13.43 5.74
C ALA A 68 -13.01 14.31 4.59
N ARG A 69 -13.61 15.49 4.38
CA ARG A 69 -13.16 16.45 3.38
C ARG A 69 -11.75 16.97 3.67
N ASN A 70 -11.46 17.34 4.91
CA ASN A 70 -10.14 17.80 5.31
C ASN A 70 -9.08 16.71 5.12
N PHE A 71 -9.41 15.47 5.50
CA PHE A 71 -8.54 14.32 5.29
C PHE A 71 -8.29 14.06 3.80
N LEU A 72 -9.34 14.05 2.98
CA LEU A 72 -9.24 13.85 1.53
C LEU A 72 -8.47 14.99 0.82
N GLY A 73 -8.46 16.19 1.40
CA GLY A 73 -7.64 17.32 0.92
C GLY A 73 -6.16 17.00 0.88
N SER A 74 -5.63 16.22 1.84
CA SER A 74 -4.24 15.77 1.83
C SER A 74 -3.94 14.75 0.73
N PHE A 75 -4.98 14.20 0.09
CA PHE A 75 -4.90 13.30 -1.07
C PHE A 75 -5.31 14.00 -2.37
N LEU A 76 -5.29 15.34 -2.39
CA LEU A 76 -5.62 16.21 -3.53
C LEU A 76 -7.07 16.08 -4.02
N PHE A 77 -8.00 15.76 -3.14
CA PHE A 77 -9.43 15.85 -3.43
C PHE A 77 -10.03 17.04 -2.70
N SER A 78 -10.56 18.01 -3.45
CA SER A 78 -11.07 19.25 -2.91
C SER A 78 -12.50 19.57 -3.38
N GLY A 79 -13.19 20.43 -2.63
CA GLY A 79 -14.52 20.88 -3.00
C GLY A 79 -15.50 19.72 -3.21
N ASP A 80 -16.09 19.67 -4.41
CA ASP A 80 -17.09 18.66 -4.79
C ASP A 80 -16.48 17.37 -5.36
N ASP A 81 -15.14 17.32 -5.57
CA ASP A 81 -14.47 16.10 -6.03
C ASP A 81 -14.76 14.91 -5.13
N VAL A 82 -14.89 15.13 -3.81
CA VAL A 82 -15.12 14.07 -2.83
C VAL A 82 -16.42 13.29 -3.05
N PHE A 83 -17.36 13.84 -3.83
CA PHE A 83 -18.64 13.21 -4.16
C PHE A 83 -18.62 12.47 -5.50
N ARG A 84 -17.51 12.54 -6.25
CA ARG A 84 -17.38 11.84 -7.53
C ARG A 84 -17.41 10.32 -7.32
N PRO A 85 -18.16 9.56 -8.15
CA PRO A 85 -18.14 8.10 -8.13
C PRO A 85 -16.74 7.57 -8.49
N ILE A 86 -16.33 6.51 -7.81
CA ILE A 86 -15.01 5.86 -8.03
C ILE A 86 -14.81 5.43 -9.49
N GLU A 87 -15.86 4.97 -10.17
CA GLU A 87 -15.80 4.57 -11.58
C GLU A 87 -15.37 5.70 -12.53
N THR A 88 -15.63 6.96 -12.16
CA THR A 88 -15.30 8.13 -12.98
C THR A 88 -13.86 8.61 -12.82
N LEU A 89 -13.12 8.03 -11.88
CA LEU A 89 -11.77 8.45 -11.54
C LEU A 89 -10.73 7.88 -12.51
N SER A 90 -9.68 8.65 -12.77
CA SER A 90 -8.47 8.18 -13.44
C SER A 90 -7.74 7.11 -12.60
N GLY A 91 -6.77 6.41 -13.20
CA GLY A 91 -5.94 5.44 -12.48
C GLY A 91 -5.20 6.06 -11.28
N GLY A 92 -4.57 7.23 -11.48
CA GLY A 92 -3.90 7.98 -10.42
C GLY A 92 -4.86 8.43 -9.30
N GLU A 93 -6.04 8.97 -9.65
CA GLU A 93 -7.05 9.34 -8.67
C GLU A 93 -7.52 8.13 -7.84
N ARG A 94 -7.77 6.98 -8.49
CA ARG A 94 -8.10 5.74 -7.76
C ARG A 94 -6.96 5.29 -6.84
N GLY A 95 -5.71 5.43 -7.29
CA GLY A 95 -4.53 5.17 -6.46
C GLY A 95 -4.53 6.03 -5.19
N ARG A 96 -4.82 7.34 -5.31
CA ARG A 96 -4.91 8.25 -4.16
C ARG A 96 -6.04 7.87 -3.19
N VAL A 97 -7.20 7.46 -3.69
CA VAL A 97 -8.29 6.95 -2.82
C VAL A 97 -7.86 5.69 -2.08
N ALA A 98 -7.18 4.77 -2.76
CA ALA A 98 -6.68 3.54 -2.15
C ALA A 98 -5.62 3.83 -1.07
N LEU A 99 -4.72 4.80 -1.30
CA LEU A 99 -3.76 5.27 -0.30
C LEU A 99 -4.47 5.91 0.91
N ALA A 100 -5.51 6.71 0.68
CA ALA A 100 -6.31 7.28 1.75
C ALA A 100 -6.99 6.20 2.61
N LYS A 101 -7.54 5.15 1.98
CA LYS A 101 -8.09 3.98 2.69
C LYS A 101 -7.02 3.27 3.52
N LEU A 102 -5.84 3.06 2.92
CA LEU A 102 -4.72 2.42 3.61
C LEU A 102 -4.29 3.20 4.86
N ALA A 103 -4.19 4.52 4.75
CA ALA A 103 -3.83 5.39 5.87
C ALA A 103 -4.85 5.31 7.04
N LEU A 104 -6.11 5.01 6.76
CA LEU A 104 -7.18 4.88 7.77
C LEU A 104 -7.38 3.46 8.27
N SER A 105 -6.76 2.44 7.66
CA SER A 105 -7.02 1.03 7.93
C SER A 105 -6.64 0.58 9.34
N GLY A 106 -5.81 1.37 10.05
CA GLY A 106 -5.26 0.99 11.35
C GLY A 106 -4.29 -0.18 11.28
N ALA A 107 -3.75 -0.46 10.10
CA ALA A 107 -2.70 -1.45 9.92
C ALA A 107 -1.44 -1.07 10.71
N ASN A 108 -0.70 -2.07 11.18
CA ASN A 108 0.62 -1.91 11.79
C ASN A 108 1.73 -2.68 11.05
N LEU A 109 1.35 -3.42 10.01
CA LEU A 109 2.23 -4.03 9.02
C LEU A 109 1.69 -3.73 7.62
N LEU A 110 2.47 -3.05 6.79
CA LEU A 110 2.16 -2.83 5.38
C LEU A 110 2.95 -3.79 4.51
N LEU A 111 2.24 -4.50 3.64
CA LEU A 111 2.80 -5.29 2.55
C LEU A 111 2.50 -4.56 1.24
N LEU A 112 3.52 -4.09 0.56
CA LEU A 112 3.40 -3.25 -0.64
C LEU A 112 4.05 -3.97 -1.82
N ASP A 113 3.26 -4.23 -2.87
CA ASP A 113 3.73 -4.89 -4.09
C ASP A 113 3.72 -3.89 -5.25
N GLU A 114 4.91 -3.37 -5.60
CA GLU A 114 5.12 -2.36 -6.64
C GLU A 114 4.16 -1.15 -6.52
N PRO A 115 4.11 -0.48 -5.34
CA PRO A 115 3.07 0.50 -5.05
C PRO A 115 3.16 1.78 -5.88
N SER A 116 4.31 2.09 -6.48
CA SER A 116 4.51 3.24 -7.37
C SER A 116 4.05 2.98 -8.81
N ASN A 117 3.79 1.73 -9.18
CA ASN A 117 3.37 1.40 -10.54
C ASN A 117 2.01 2.04 -10.86
N HIS A 118 1.94 2.64 -12.05
CA HIS A 118 0.74 3.32 -12.56
C HIS A 118 0.30 4.57 -11.79
N LEU A 119 1.10 5.06 -10.84
CA LEU A 119 0.87 6.33 -10.18
C LEU A 119 1.49 7.47 -10.97
N ASP A 120 0.78 8.59 -11.08
CA ASP A 120 1.32 9.87 -11.53
C ASP A 120 2.25 10.47 -10.45
N ILE A 121 2.99 11.52 -10.81
CA ILE A 121 3.99 12.14 -9.94
C ILE A 121 3.36 12.59 -8.62
N ASP A 122 2.19 13.24 -8.67
CA ASP A 122 1.49 13.74 -7.48
C ASP A 122 1.09 12.59 -6.56
N SER A 123 0.62 11.47 -7.15
CA SER A 123 0.26 10.26 -6.38
C SER A 123 1.48 9.57 -5.78
N GLN A 124 2.65 9.63 -6.43
CA GLN A 124 3.90 9.10 -5.89
C GLN A 124 4.37 9.92 -4.67
N GLU A 125 4.26 11.26 -4.71
CA GLU A 125 4.57 12.11 -3.56
C GLU A 125 3.64 11.81 -2.38
N ILE A 126 2.34 11.63 -2.63
CA ILE A 126 1.38 11.23 -1.59
C ILE A 126 1.75 9.88 -1.00
N LEU A 127 2.07 8.88 -1.84
CA LEU A 127 2.53 7.58 -1.39
C LEU A 127 3.73 7.71 -0.45
N GLN A 128 4.76 8.45 -0.84
CA GLN A 128 5.95 8.66 -0.02
C GLN A 128 5.62 9.32 1.32
N ASN A 129 4.78 10.36 1.33
CA ASN A 129 4.37 11.06 2.55
C ASN A 129 3.58 10.15 3.49
N VAL A 130 2.65 9.35 2.97
CA VAL A 130 1.86 8.38 3.75
C VAL A 130 2.77 7.32 4.37
N LEU A 131 3.72 6.78 3.58
CA LEU A 131 4.63 5.75 4.06
C LEU A 131 5.69 6.29 5.02
N ALA A 132 6.21 7.50 4.81
CA ALA A 132 7.15 8.15 5.73
C ALA A 132 6.51 8.46 7.10
N GLY A 133 5.22 8.79 7.12
CA GLY A 133 4.45 9.01 8.35
C GLY A 133 3.94 7.71 9.02
N PHE A 134 4.16 6.55 8.41
CA PHE A 134 3.65 5.29 8.95
C PHE A 134 4.49 4.78 10.13
N GLY A 135 3.87 4.69 11.31
CA GLY A 135 4.54 4.28 12.56
C GLY A 135 4.71 2.77 12.75
N GLY A 136 4.39 1.96 11.73
CA GLY A 136 4.47 0.50 11.79
C GLY A 136 5.63 -0.09 10.98
N THR A 137 5.51 -1.37 10.67
CA THR A 137 6.48 -2.08 9.83
C THR A 137 6.04 -2.08 8.37
N ILE A 138 6.98 -1.84 7.45
CA ILE A 138 6.76 -1.88 6.01
C ILE A 138 7.63 -2.98 5.39
N LEU A 139 7.01 -3.87 4.62
CA LEU A 139 7.66 -4.75 3.69
C LEU A 139 7.29 -4.31 2.27
N LEU A 140 8.25 -3.77 1.56
CA LEU A 140 8.10 -3.16 0.25
C LEU A 140 8.74 -4.06 -0.82
N VAL A 141 7.98 -4.47 -1.82
CA VAL A 141 8.50 -4.95 -3.10
C VAL A 141 8.48 -3.78 -4.06
N SER A 142 9.63 -3.35 -4.53
CA SER A 142 9.73 -2.26 -5.51
C SER A 142 11.02 -2.32 -6.32
N HIS A 143 10.97 -1.74 -7.51
CA HIS A 143 12.14 -1.41 -8.33
C HIS A 143 12.48 0.09 -8.29
N ASP A 144 11.67 0.88 -7.59
CA ASP A 144 11.86 2.31 -7.39
C ASP A 144 12.93 2.57 -6.32
N ARG A 145 14.11 3.00 -6.77
CA ARG A 145 15.25 3.26 -5.88
C ARG A 145 14.99 4.40 -4.91
N TYR A 146 14.27 5.45 -5.34
CA TYR A 146 13.96 6.58 -4.48
C TYR A 146 13.07 6.16 -3.31
N LEU A 147 12.08 5.32 -3.58
CA LEU A 147 11.19 4.81 -2.55
C LEU A 147 11.92 3.85 -1.59
N ILE A 148 12.80 3.01 -2.13
CA ILE A 148 13.63 2.10 -1.33
C ILE A 148 14.57 2.90 -0.42
N ASP A 149 15.32 3.85 -0.96
CA ASP A 149 16.28 4.67 -0.20
C ASP A 149 15.60 5.51 0.89
N ALA A 150 14.37 5.97 0.63
CA ALA A 150 13.61 6.76 1.60
C ALA A 150 13.04 5.95 2.77
N LEU A 151 12.73 4.66 2.57
CA LEU A 151 11.92 3.89 3.53
C LEU A 151 12.61 2.65 4.08
N ALA A 152 13.55 2.06 3.34
CA ALA A 152 14.13 0.79 3.75
C ALA A 152 15.24 0.98 4.78
N THR A 153 15.23 0.17 5.81
CA THR A 153 16.32 0.02 6.78
C THR A 153 17.05 -1.32 6.58
N GLN A 154 16.47 -2.20 5.77
CA GLN A 154 17.04 -3.49 5.39
C GLN A 154 16.68 -3.80 3.94
N ILE A 155 17.60 -4.44 3.23
CA ILE A 155 17.38 -4.98 1.89
C ILE A 155 17.33 -6.50 1.95
N TRP A 156 16.26 -7.09 1.45
CA TRP A 156 16.09 -8.52 1.27
C TRP A 156 16.26 -8.85 -0.21
N ALA A 157 17.44 -9.34 -0.58
CA ALA A 157 17.77 -9.69 -1.96
C ALA A 157 17.35 -11.12 -2.27
N ALA A 158 16.32 -11.27 -3.10
CA ALA A 158 15.84 -12.57 -3.54
C ALA A 158 16.52 -13.01 -4.84
N SER A 159 17.03 -14.22 -4.84
CA SER A 159 17.55 -14.93 -6.01
C SER A 159 17.01 -16.37 -6.04
N PRO A 160 17.10 -17.12 -7.14
CA PRO A 160 16.58 -18.49 -7.19
C PRO A 160 17.09 -19.35 -6.03
N GLY A 161 16.19 -19.78 -5.16
CA GLY A 161 16.49 -20.62 -4.01
C GLY A 161 17.24 -19.95 -2.85
N LYS A 162 17.43 -18.62 -2.87
CA LYS A 162 18.18 -17.90 -1.84
C LYS A 162 17.56 -16.54 -1.53
N LEU A 163 17.56 -16.20 -0.24
CA LEU A 163 17.23 -14.86 0.25
C LEU A 163 18.40 -14.38 1.11
N GLU A 164 18.99 -13.25 0.75
CA GLU A 164 20.05 -12.59 1.51
C GLU A 164 19.53 -11.31 2.14
N VAL A 165 19.87 -11.07 3.39
CA VAL A 165 19.44 -9.89 4.14
C VAL A 165 20.65 -9.00 4.41
N PHE A 166 20.53 -7.72 4.05
CA PHE A 166 21.55 -6.69 4.25
C PHE A 166 20.94 -5.59 5.14
N GLU A 167 21.70 -5.14 6.13
CA GLU A 167 21.35 -3.98 6.94
C GLU A 167 21.73 -2.70 6.19
N GLY A 168 20.83 -1.72 6.22
CA GLY A 168 20.98 -0.45 5.50
C GLY A 168 20.35 -0.46 4.11
N THR A 169 20.59 0.61 3.35
CA THR A 169 20.12 0.82 1.95
C THR A 169 21.28 0.95 1.01
#